data_8e2c39f6b113439636541ab7c17cfe55
#
_entry.id   8e2c39f6b113439636541ab7c17cfe55
#
_cell.length_a   1.000
_cell.length_b   1.000
_cell.length_c   1.000
_cell.angle_alpha   90.00
_cell.angle_beta   90.00
_cell.angle_gamma   90.00
#
_symmetry.space_group_name_H-M   'P 1'
#
loop_
_entity.id
_entity.type
_entity.pdbx_description
1 polymer ?
#
loop_
_entity_poly.entity_id
_entity_poly.type
_entity_poly.pdbx_seq_one_letter_code
_entity_poly.pdbx_strand_id
1 'polypeptide(L)'
;MILKKLKISTWSGDATNCYIVFDEETKETMVIDPAGDVDKIIEIIDILKGNVKYIYLTHCHGDHIGGVTELKEKKGGKIIIHRNDAEGLNDVNINLTHIIDMPEIHLEADSRIDDGDKLHLGNLEFNVIHTPGHTCGSSCLYCDTEKLLFSGDTLFRGTWGRTDLPTSNFRDIIDSITNKLMSLPDETIVYPGHGKSTMIKEEKPIYLELRKKDY
;
A
#
# COMPACT_ATOMS: atom_id res chain seq x y z
N MET A 1 6.44 18.48 0.60
CA MET A 1 5.63 17.34 0.07
C MET A 1 4.14 17.63 0.22
N ILE A 2 3.31 17.23 -0.74
CA ILE A 2 1.85 17.22 -0.61
C ILE A 2 1.39 15.77 -0.57
N LEU A 3 0.55 15.42 0.40
CA LEU A 3 -0.13 14.14 0.51
C LEU A 3 -1.65 14.35 0.36
N LYS A 4 -2.26 13.63 -0.57
CA LYS A 4 -3.71 13.57 -0.73
C LYS A 4 -4.18 12.14 -0.48
N LYS A 5 -5.29 12.01 0.22
CA LYS A 5 -5.97 10.74 0.48
C LYS A 5 -7.34 10.77 -0.19
N LEU A 6 -7.61 9.76 -0.99
CA LEU A 6 -8.92 9.48 -1.56
C LEU A 6 -9.48 8.21 -0.92
N LYS A 7 -10.77 8.21 -0.67
CA LYS A 7 -11.51 6.98 -0.35
C LYS A 7 -12.20 6.50 -1.62
N ILE A 8 -11.78 5.37 -2.09
CA ILE A 8 -12.32 4.73 -3.28
C ILE A 8 -13.30 3.65 -2.84
N SER A 9 -14.57 3.77 -3.22
CA SER A 9 -15.54 2.71 -3.00
C SER A 9 -15.22 1.56 -3.93
N THR A 10 -14.88 0.42 -3.37
CA THR A 10 -14.55 -0.79 -4.11
C THR A 10 -15.72 -1.77 -4.11
N TRP A 11 -15.63 -2.80 -4.94
CA TRP A 11 -16.64 -3.83 -5.10
C TRP A 11 -16.84 -4.68 -3.83
N SER A 12 -15.83 -4.74 -2.96
CA SER A 12 -15.88 -5.45 -1.67
C SER A 12 -16.80 -4.81 -0.63
N GLY A 13 -17.32 -3.60 -0.89
CA GLY A 13 -18.19 -2.86 0.03
C GLY A 13 -17.44 -1.97 1.02
N ASP A 14 -16.17 -2.22 1.28
CA ASP A 14 -15.29 -1.37 2.06
C ASP A 14 -14.53 -0.39 1.16
N ALA A 15 -14.31 0.84 1.64
CA ALA A 15 -13.56 1.82 0.87
C ALA A 15 -12.05 1.63 1.06
N THR A 16 -11.33 1.49 -0.04
CA THR A 16 -9.87 1.49 -0.07
C THR A 16 -9.32 2.92 -0.05
N ASN A 17 -8.26 3.14 0.66
CA ASN A 17 -7.56 4.41 0.71
C ASN A 17 -6.48 4.45 -0.39
N CYS A 18 -6.71 5.24 -1.41
CA CYS A 18 -5.68 5.60 -2.39
C CYS A 18 -4.93 6.83 -1.91
N TYR A 19 -3.60 6.84 -2.03
CA TYR A 19 -2.79 7.99 -1.66
C TYR A 19 -2.03 8.55 -2.86
N ILE A 20 -2.00 9.89 -2.95
CA ILE A 20 -1.21 10.62 -3.95
C ILE A 20 -0.15 11.40 -3.20
N VAL A 21 1.11 11.05 -3.42
CA VAL A 21 2.29 11.71 -2.88
C VAL A 21 2.91 12.54 -3.98
N PHE A 22 3.15 13.81 -3.71
CA PHE A 22 3.64 14.78 -4.68
C PHE A 22 4.82 15.56 -4.12
N ASP A 23 5.94 15.54 -4.84
CA ASP A 23 7.08 16.39 -4.56
C ASP A 23 6.90 17.76 -5.25
N GLU A 24 6.88 18.84 -4.47
CA GLU A 24 6.54 20.18 -4.94
C GLU A 24 7.63 20.80 -5.84
N GLU A 25 8.90 20.38 -5.70
CA GLU A 25 10.00 20.92 -6.47
C GLU A 25 10.12 20.25 -7.83
N THR A 26 10.14 18.93 -7.85
CA THR A 26 10.33 18.14 -9.08
C THR A 26 9.05 17.85 -9.84
N LYS A 27 7.87 18.01 -9.19
CA LYS A 27 6.55 17.62 -9.68
C LYS A 27 6.38 16.10 -9.86
N GLU A 28 7.34 15.31 -9.41
CA GLU A 28 7.20 13.86 -9.40
C GLU A 28 6.06 13.44 -8.48
N THR A 29 5.26 12.50 -8.96
CA THR A 29 4.06 12.02 -8.27
C THR A 29 4.11 10.51 -8.14
N MET A 30 3.76 10.00 -6.97
CA MET A 30 3.52 8.58 -6.73
C MET A 30 2.06 8.39 -6.34
N VAL A 31 1.39 7.43 -6.99
CA VAL A 31 0.05 7.00 -6.61
C VAL A 31 0.18 5.63 -5.94
N ILE A 32 -0.35 5.51 -4.74
CA ILE A 32 -0.32 4.28 -3.94
C ILE A 32 -1.74 3.69 -3.93
N ASP A 33 -1.86 2.43 -4.32
CA ASP A 33 -3.09 1.64 -4.36
C ASP A 33 -4.24 2.36 -5.10
N PRO A 34 -4.13 2.61 -6.42
CA PRO A 34 -5.21 3.20 -7.21
C PRO A 34 -6.34 2.19 -7.42
N ALA A 35 -7.19 2.04 -6.43
CA ALA A 35 -8.26 1.03 -6.35
C ALA A 35 -9.40 1.22 -7.37
N GLY A 36 -9.56 2.43 -7.91
CA GLY A 36 -10.62 2.84 -8.85
C GLY A 36 -10.82 4.34 -8.86
N ASP A 37 -11.98 4.84 -9.32
CA ASP A 37 -12.30 6.29 -9.39
C ASP A 37 -11.15 7.09 -10.06
N VAL A 38 -10.58 6.55 -11.13
CA VAL A 38 -9.33 7.05 -11.76
C VAL A 38 -9.47 8.51 -12.21
N ASP A 39 -10.63 8.94 -12.64
CA ASP A 39 -10.86 10.34 -13.04
C ASP A 39 -10.63 11.31 -11.86
N LYS A 40 -11.01 10.95 -10.63
CA LYS A 40 -10.74 11.76 -9.44
C LYS A 40 -9.25 11.81 -9.08
N ILE A 41 -8.55 10.69 -9.28
CA ILE A 41 -7.09 10.62 -9.09
C ILE A 41 -6.40 11.56 -10.09
N ILE A 42 -6.81 11.50 -11.36
CA ILE A 42 -6.28 12.33 -12.45
C ILE A 42 -6.56 13.81 -12.21
N GLU A 43 -7.78 14.17 -11.80
CA GLU A 43 -8.13 15.56 -11.47
C GLU A 43 -7.16 16.16 -10.44
N ILE A 44 -6.85 15.41 -9.37
CA ILE A 44 -5.89 15.88 -8.34
C ILE A 44 -4.48 16.02 -8.94
N ILE A 45 -4.03 15.03 -9.72
CA ILE A 45 -2.71 15.07 -10.37
C ILE A 45 -2.61 16.29 -11.30
N ASP A 46 -3.67 16.58 -12.05
CA ASP A 46 -3.70 17.71 -12.99
C ASP A 46 -3.71 19.08 -12.29
N ILE A 47 -4.48 19.20 -11.19
CA ILE A 47 -4.46 20.39 -10.33
C ILE A 47 -3.05 20.65 -9.78
N LEU A 48 -2.35 19.59 -9.36
CA LEU A 48 -0.98 19.68 -8.84
C LEU A 48 0.06 19.85 -9.96
N LYS A 49 -0.30 19.65 -11.23
CA LYS A 49 0.60 19.57 -12.38
C LYS A 49 1.65 18.46 -12.18
N GLY A 50 1.23 17.35 -11.60
CA GLY A 50 2.06 16.22 -11.27
C GLY A 50 2.43 15.37 -12.47
N ASN A 51 3.65 14.84 -12.45
CA ASN A 51 4.14 13.83 -13.38
C ASN A 51 4.22 12.49 -12.67
N VAL A 52 3.39 11.53 -13.04
CA VAL A 52 3.34 10.21 -12.39
C VAL A 52 4.62 9.43 -12.71
N LYS A 53 5.44 9.25 -11.69
CA LYS A 53 6.67 8.47 -11.76
C LYS A 53 6.40 7.02 -11.38
N TYR A 54 5.64 6.81 -10.29
CA TYR A 54 5.35 5.50 -9.74
C TYR A 54 3.87 5.29 -9.48
N ILE A 55 3.41 4.08 -9.77
CA ILE A 55 2.17 3.48 -9.27
C ILE A 55 2.64 2.37 -8.34
N TYR A 56 2.62 2.63 -7.04
CA TYR A 56 3.07 1.69 -6.01
C TYR A 56 1.89 0.87 -5.50
N LEU A 57 2.07 -0.44 -5.46
CA LEU A 57 1.08 -1.38 -4.96
C LEU A 57 1.61 -1.99 -3.66
N THR A 58 0.86 -1.80 -2.57
CA THR A 58 1.22 -2.38 -1.27
C THR A 58 1.11 -3.90 -1.29
N HIS A 59 0.18 -4.43 -2.08
CA HIS A 59 -0.05 -5.84 -2.33
C HIS A 59 -0.93 -6.03 -3.58
N CYS A 60 -1.23 -7.27 -3.96
CA CYS A 60 -1.84 -7.58 -5.26
C CYS A 60 -3.38 -7.69 -5.26
N HIS A 61 -4.10 -7.48 -4.15
CA HIS A 61 -5.55 -7.68 -4.13
C HIS A 61 -6.31 -6.69 -5.01
N GLY A 62 -7.40 -7.16 -5.62
CA GLY A 62 -8.18 -6.46 -6.63
C GLY A 62 -8.72 -5.10 -6.18
N ASP A 63 -9.13 -4.99 -4.93
CA ASP A 63 -9.64 -3.74 -4.34
C ASP A 63 -8.55 -2.68 -4.10
N HIS A 64 -7.26 -3.00 -4.34
CA HIS A 64 -6.14 -2.06 -4.35
C HIS A 64 -5.65 -1.74 -5.76
N ILE A 65 -5.90 -2.62 -6.73
CA ILE A 65 -5.31 -2.51 -8.08
C ILE A 65 -6.31 -2.15 -9.18
N GLY A 66 -7.60 -1.97 -8.85
CA GLY A 66 -8.69 -1.81 -9.81
C GLY A 66 -8.55 -0.67 -10.82
N GLY A 67 -7.85 0.40 -10.46
CA GLY A 67 -7.62 1.56 -11.32
C GLY A 67 -6.24 1.61 -12.00
N VAL A 68 -5.38 0.60 -11.78
CA VAL A 68 -3.97 0.63 -12.25
C VAL A 68 -3.87 0.75 -13.75
N THR A 69 -4.58 -0.09 -14.50
CA THR A 69 -4.52 -0.10 -15.98
C THR A 69 -4.90 1.26 -16.54
N GLU A 70 -6.05 1.76 -16.15
CA GLU A 70 -6.57 3.04 -16.64
C GLU A 70 -5.67 4.22 -16.25
N LEU A 71 -5.16 4.24 -15.02
CA LEU A 71 -4.25 5.30 -14.57
C LEU A 71 -2.96 5.28 -15.38
N LYS A 72 -2.38 4.10 -15.58
CA LYS A 72 -1.16 3.95 -16.37
C LYS A 72 -1.33 4.37 -17.83
N GLU A 73 -2.45 4.00 -18.44
CA GLU A 73 -2.77 4.41 -19.81
C GLU A 73 -2.90 5.93 -19.96
N LYS A 74 -3.55 6.59 -19.00
CA LYS A 74 -3.82 8.03 -19.05
C LYS A 74 -2.66 8.91 -18.59
N LYS A 75 -1.85 8.45 -17.64
CA LYS A 75 -0.82 9.27 -16.95
C LYS A 75 0.58 8.67 -16.98
N GLY A 76 0.73 7.44 -17.44
CA GLY A 76 2.00 6.73 -17.39
C GLY A 76 2.36 6.30 -15.97
N GLY A 77 3.67 6.25 -15.69
CA GLY A 77 4.21 5.78 -14.42
C GLY A 77 4.59 4.31 -14.44
N LYS A 78 5.54 3.93 -13.57
CA LYS A 78 5.98 2.55 -13.43
C LYS A 78 5.17 1.84 -12.36
N ILE A 79 4.57 0.70 -12.68
CA ILE A 79 3.93 -0.19 -11.71
C ILE A 79 5.02 -0.89 -10.90
N ILE A 80 4.98 -0.71 -9.59
CA ILE A 80 5.96 -1.27 -8.64
C ILE A 80 5.22 -2.05 -7.57
N ILE A 81 5.67 -3.28 -7.33
CA ILE A 81 5.17 -4.17 -6.30
C ILE A 81 6.30 -5.02 -5.73
N HIS A 82 6.13 -5.53 -4.51
CA HIS A 82 7.07 -6.50 -3.95
C HIS A 82 7.08 -7.79 -4.79
N ARG A 83 8.30 -8.40 -4.98
CA ARG A 83 8.46 -9.53 -5.89
C ARG A 83 7.55 -10.72 -5.61
N ASN A 84 7.25 -10.96 -4.32
CA ASN A 84 6.41 -12.10 -3.92
C ASN A 84 4.94 -11.95 -4.29
N ASP A 85 4.46 -10.73 -4.56
CA ASP A 85 3.09 -10.48 -5.02
C ASP A 85 2.99 -10.22 -6.53
N ALA A 86 4.14 -10.14 -7.22
CA ALA A 86 4.15 -9.77 -8.64
C ALA A 86 3.38 -10.75 -9.53
N GLU A 87 3.48 -12.05 -9.26
CA GLU A 87 2.75 -13.08 -10.01
C GLU A 87 1.24 -13.03 -9.68
N GLY A 88 0.89 -12.64 -8.44
CA GLY A 88 -0.50 -12.48 -8.01
C GLY A 88 -1.26 -11.41 -8.80
N LEU A 89 -0.58 -10.41 -9.36
CA LEU A 89 -1.22 -9.40 -10.22
C LEU A 89 -1.91 -9.99 -11.46
N ASN A 90 -1.46 -11.15 -11.92
CA ASN A 90 -2.00 -11.84 -13.08
C ASN A 90 -2.82 -13.10 -12.75
N ASP A 91 -2.92 -13.47 -11.47
CA ASP A 91 -3.69 -14.64 -11.01
C ASP A 91 -4.95 -14.20 -10.25
N VAL A 92 -6.11 -14.37 -10.88
CA VAL A 92 -7.41 -13.98 -10.33
C VAL A 92 -7.77 -14.70 -9.02
N ASN A 93 -7.17 -15.86 -8.75
CA ASN A 93 -7.35 -16.57 -7.47
C ASN A 93 -6.52 -15.96 -6.35
N ILE A 94 -5.40 -15.31 -6.68
CA ILE A 94 -4.54 -14.63 -5.71
C ILE A 94 -4.97 -13.19 -5.53
N ASN A 95 -5.24 -12.45 -6.63
CA ASN A 95 -5.70 -11.07 -6.53
C ASN A 95 -7.19 -10.94 -6.16
N LEU A 96 -7.92 -12.04 -6.10
CA LEU A 96 -9.30 -12.15 -5.62
C LEU A 96 -10.36 -11.46 -6.49
N THR A 97 -10.03 -10.95 -7.65
CA THR A 97 -10.99 -10.20 -8.48
C THR A 97 -12.23 -11.01 -8.83
N HIS A 98 -12.10 -12.33 -9.02
CA HIS A 98 -13.24 -13.21 -9.28
C HIS A 98 -14.13 -13.46 -8.05
N ILE A 99 -13.64 -13.24 -6.82
CA ILE A 99 -14.39 -13.45 -5.56
C ILE A 99 -15.14 -12.17 -5.15
N ILE A 100 -14.55 -11.00 -5.40
CA ILE A 100 -15.09 -9.71 -4.95
C ILE A 100 -16.00 -9.05 -6.00
N ASP A 101 -16.49 -9.84 -6.97
CA ASP A 101 -17.41 -9.40 -8.03
C ASP A 101 -16.88 -8.21 -8.85
N MET A 102 -15.56 -8.21 -9.09
CA MET A 102 -14.86 -7.26 -9.97
C MET A 102 -14.60 -7.86 -11.34
N PRO A 103 -14.43 -7.04 -12.38
CA PRO A 103 -13.79 -7.51 -13.62
C PRO A 103 -12.44 -8.15 -13.33
N GLU A 104 -12.15 -9.28 -13.98
CA GLU A 104 -10.84 -9.93 -13.82
C GLU A 104 -9.72 -8.97 -14.22
N ILE A 105 -8.71 -8.88 -13.37
CA ILE A 105 -7.55 -8.02 -13.59
C ILE A 105 -6.33 -8.89 -13.84
N HIS A 106 -5.65 -8.59 -14.93
CA HIS A 106 -4.39 -9.19 -15.33
C HIS A 106 -3.39 -8.08 -15.57
N LEU A 107 -2.42 -7.96 -14.67
CA LEU A 107 -1.40 -6.90 -14.67
C LEU A 107 0.00 -7.50 -14.61
N GLU A 108 0.94 -6.78 -15.18
CA GLU A 108 2.37 -7.03 -15.01
C GLU A 108 3.04 -5.83 -14.35
N ALA A 109 3.91 -6.08 -13.40
CA ALA A 109 4.72 -5.05 -12.77
C ALA A 109 5.88 -4.64 -13.68
N ASP A 110 6.12 -3.32 -13.81
CA ASP A 110 7.30 -2.81 -14.53
C ASP A 110 8.59 -3.00 -13.69
N SER A 111 8.46 -3.05 -12.36
CA SER A 111 9.57 -3.29 -11.44
C SER A 111 9.10 -4.10 -10.24
N ARG A 112 9.94 -5.06 -9.85
CA ARG A 112 9.78 -5.85 -8.63
C ARG A 112 10.80 -5.36 -7.60
N ILE A 113 10.37 -5.18 -6.37
CA ILE A 113 11.19 -4.66 -5.27
C ILE A 113 11.29 -5.66 -4.14
N ASP A 114 12.28 -5.44 -3.28
CA ASP A 114 12.59 -6.28 -2.12
C ASP A 114 12.60 -5.46 -0.80
N ASP A 115 12.68 -6.18 0.32
CA ASP A 115 12.87 -5.57 1.66
C ASP A 115 14.15 -4.72 1.68
N GLY A 116 14.04 -3.49 2.15
CA GLY A 116 15.16 -2.55 2.24
C GLY A 116 15.46 -1.76 0.97
N ASP A 117 14.76 -2.05 -0.14
CA ASP A 117 14.89 -1.23 -1.35
C ASP A 117 14.40 0.22 -1.09
N LYS A 118 14.94 1.15 -1.88
CA LYS A 118 14.63 2.57 -1.77
C LYS A 118 13.98 3.10 -3.04
N LEU A 119 12.88 3.82 -2.87
CA LEU A 119 12.24 4.56 -3.95
C LEU A 119 12.46 6.07 -3.75
N HIS A 120 12.95 6.72 -4.79
CA HIS A 120 13.15 8.17 -4.78
C HIS A 120 12.06 8.87 -5.57
N LEU A 121 11.35 9.79 -4.89
CA LEU A 121 10.34 10.66 -5.50
C LEU A 121 10.78 12.12 -5.30
N GLY A 122 11.44 12.68 -6.29
CA GLY A 122 12.09 13.97 -6.14
C GLY A 122 13.11 13.96 -5.00
N ASN A 123 12.89 14.82 -4.01
CA ASN A 123 13.72 14.91 -2.81
C ASN A 123 13.31 13.95 -1.69
N LEU A 124 12.26 13.18 -1.89
CA LEU A 124 11.77 12.22 -0.91
C LEU A 124 12.41 10.84 -1.13
N GLU A 125 12.81 10.21 -0.04
CA GLU A 125 13.26 8.82 -0.04
C GLU A 125 12.27 7.98 0.76
N PHE A 126 11.84 6.86 0.16
CA PHE A 126 10.97 5.88 0.76
C PHE A 126 11.69 4.55 0.88
N ASN A 127 11.69 3.98 2.08
CA ASN A 127 12.21 2.65 2.34
C ASN A 127 11.08 1.63 2.22
N VAL A 128 11.32 0.57 1.49
CA VAL A 128 10.41 -0.58 1.38
C VAL A 128 10.61 -1.47 2.59
N ILE A 129 9.54 -1.79 3.29
CA ILE A 129 9.53 -2.75 4.40
C ILE A 129 8.63 -3.91 3.98
N HIS A 130 9.21 -5.06 3.69
CA HIS A 130 8.44 -6.28 3.42
C HIS A 130 7.72 -6.73 4.69
N THR A 131 6.41 -6.80 4.65
CA THR A 131 5.52 -7.12 5.78
C THR A 131 4.55 -8.24 5.40
N PRO A 132 5.06 -9.47 5.16
CA PRO A 132 4.21 -10.58 4.77
C PRO A 132 3.17 -10.90 5.84
N GLY A 133 2.06 -11.50 5.40
CA GLY A 133 1.04 -12.03 6.28
C GLY A 133 -0.39 -11.77 5.83
N HIS A 134 -0.73 -10.59 5.31
CA HIS A 134 -1.99 -10.38 4.60
C HIS A 134 -1.91 -10.99 3.19
N THR A 135 -0.81 -10.75 2.49
CA THR A 135 -0.31 -11.53 1.35
C THR A 135 1.16 -11.87 1.59
N CYS A 136 1.72 -12.81 0.83
CA CYS A 136 3.13 -13.16 0.94
C CYS A 136 4.08 -12.04 0.48
N GLY A 137 3.59 -11.10 -0.31
CA GLY A 137 4.34 -9.95 -0.82
C GLY A 137 3.88 -8.59 -0.26
N SER A 138 2.98 -8.57 0.74
CA SER A 138 2.60 -7.31 1.38
C SER A 138 3.81 -6.50 1.79
N SER A 139 3.82 -5.21 1.46
CA SER A 139 4.92 -4.30 1.77
C SER A 139 4.42 -2.93 2.19
N CYS A 140 5.09 -2.36 3.17
CA CYS A 140 4.89 -0.99 3.61
C CYS A 140 5.91 -0.06 2.96
N LEU A 141 5.55 1.20 2.82
CA LEU A 141 6.43 2.23 2.30
C LEU A 141 6.65 3.30 3.37
N TYR A 142 7.88 3.42 3.86
CA TYR A 142 8.23 4.32 4.96
C TYR A 142 9.08 5.49 4.49
N CYS A 143 8.65 6.71 4.82
CA CYS A 143 9.42 7.94 4.63
C CYS A 143 9.91 8.45 5.99
N ASP A 144 11.22 8.34 6.24
CA ASP A 144 11.80 8.70 7.53
C ASP A 144 11.78 10.21 7.76
N THR A 145 12.05 11.01 6.73
CA THR A 145 12.08 12.48 6.85
C THR A 145 10.72 13.07 7.21
N GLU A 146 9.64 12.48 6.69
CA GLU A 146 8.27 12.93 6.92
C GLU A 146 7.57 12.16 8.06
N LYS A 147 8.21 11.11 8.61
CA LYS A 147 7.66 10.23 9.64
C LYS A 147 6.28 9.68 9.26
N LEU A 148 6.17 9.14 8.04
CA LEU A 148 4.93 8.53 7.56
C LEU A 148 5.18 7.15 6.97
N LEU A 149 4.18 6.28 7.18
CA LEU A 149 4.16 4.89 6.75
C LEU A 149 2.87 4.61 6.00
N PHE A 150 2.97 4.18 4.75
CA PHE A 150 1.85 3.59 4.03
C PHE A 150 1.89 2.09 4.30
N SER A 151 0.92 1.59 5.06
CA SER A 151 0.96 0.21 5.57
C SER A 151 0.16 -0.79 4.74
N GLY A 152 -0.58 -0.33 3.72
CA GLY A 152 -1.51 -1.21 3.02
C GLY A 152 -2.39 -1.94 4.04
N ASP A 153 -2.54 -3.24 3.85
CA ASP A 153 -3.36 -4.09 4.71
C ASP A 153 -2.56 -4.86 5.76
N THR A 154 -1.37 -4.33 6.10
CA THR A 154 -0.59 -4.92 7.19
C THR A 154 -1.08 -4.41 8.55
N LEU A 155 -1.13 -3.09 8.75
CA LEU A 155 -1.47 -2.47 10.03
C LEU A 155 -2.60 -1.46 9.85
N PHE A 156 -3.70 -1.67 10.55
CA PHE A 156 -4.83 -0.76 10.67
C PHE A 156 -4.88 -0.15 12.08
N ARG A 157 -5.74 0.82 12.27
CA ARG A 157 -5.98 1.39 13.59
C ARG A 157 -6.63 0.36 14.52
N GLY A 158 -5.85 -0.16 15.47
CA GLY A 158 -6.29 -1.13 16.49
C GLY A 158 -6.48 -2.56 15.96
N THR A 159 -6.07 -2.86 14.73
CA THR A 159 -6.18 -4.19 14.13
C THR A 159 -5.22 -4.35 12.94
N TRP A 160 -5.31 -5.47 12.24
CA TRP A 160 -4.51 -5.82 11.07
C TRP A 160 -5.38 -6.40 9.95
N GLY A 161 -4.81 -6.57 8.76
CA GLY A 161 -5.45 -7.20 7.62
C GLY A 161 -5.75 -8.68 7.88
N ARG A 162 -6.80 -9.19 7.26
CA ARG A 162 -7.20 -10.60 7.40
C ARG A 162 -6.11 -11.55 6.91
N THR A 163 -6.08 -12.75 7.49
CA THR A 163 -5.04 -13.75 7.24
C THR A 163 -5.62 -15.14 6.90
N ASP A 164 -6.79 -15.15 6.29
CA ASP A 164 -7.55 -16.35 5.87
C ASP A 164 -7.75 -16.41 4.35
N LEU A 165 -6.96 -15.62 3.60
CA LEU A 165 -6.97 -15.54 2.13
C LEU A 165 -5.79 -16.34 1.53
N PRO A 166 -5.79 -16.59 0.21
CA PRO A 166 -4.63 -17.16 -0.47
C PRO A 166 -3.36 -16.39 -0.18
N THR A 167 -2.25 -17.09 0.03
CA THR A 167 -0.91 -16.56 0.37
C THR A 167 -0.79 -15.87 1.73
N SER A 168 -1.87 -15.79 2.52
CA SER A 168 -1.84 -15.15 3.84
C SER A 168 -1.30 -16.07 4.94
N ASN A 169 -0.77 -15.46 6.02
CA ASN A 169 -0.26 -16.17 7.18
C ASN A 169 -0.37 -15.31 8.45
N PHE A 170 -1.06 -15.83 9.46
CA PHE A 170 -1.25 -15.10 10.71
C PHE A 170 0.05 -14.83 11.49
N ARG A 171 0.98 -15.80 11.54
CA ARG A 171 2.26 -15.58 12.23
C ARG A 171 3.07 -14.49 11.56
N ASP A 172 3.13 -14.54 10.22
CA ASP A 172 3.92 -13.59 9.46
C ASP A 172 3.42 -12.15 9.65
N ILE A 173 2.09 -11.91 9.69
CA ILE A 173 1.58 -10.56 9.90
C ILE A 173 1.87 -10.04 11.31
N ILE A 174 1.75 -10.89 12.33
CA ILE A 174 2.09 -10.51 13.70
C ILE A 174 3.59 -10.23 13.81
N ASP A 175 4.45 -11.06 13.24
CA ASP A 175 5.90 -10.83 13.22
C ASP A 175 6.27 -9.56 12.44
N SER A 176 5.64 -9.32 11.30
CA SER A 176 5.81 -8.09 10.51
C SER A 176 5.48 -6.85 11.33
N ILE A 177 4.35 -6.85 12.02
CA ILE A 177 3.95 -5.71 12.84
C ILE A 177 4.86 -5.56 14.06
N THR A 178 5.06 -6.62 14.84
CA THR A 178 5.74 -6.54 16.14
C THR A 178 7.24 -6.32 16.02
N ASN A 179 7.89 -6.95 15.04
CA ASN A 179 9.34 -6.92 14.89
C ASN A 179 9.83 -5.82 13.96
N LYS A 180 9.03 -5.45 12.94
CA LYS A 180 9.41 -4.41 11.97
C LYS A 180 8.71 -3.08 12.25
N LEU A 181 7.36 -3.04 12.22
CA LEU A 181 6.65 -1.78 12.30
C LEU A 181 6.71 -1.13 13.69
N MET A 182 6.63 -1.94 14.77
CA MET A 182 6.73 -1.39 16.12
C MET A 182 8.14 -0.92 16.50
N SER A 183 9.16 -1.16 15.65
CA SER A 183 10.50 -0.58 15.79
C SER A 183 10.62 0.85 15.26
N LEU A 184 9.64 1.30 14.45
CA LEU A 184 9.62 2.65 13.90
C LEU A 184 9.43 3.71 15.01
N PRO A 185 9.84 4.97 14.75
CA PRO A 185 9.64 6.07 15.69
C PRO A 185 8.17 6.24 16.09
N ASP A 186 7.93 6.57 17.34
CA ASP A 186 6.60 6.69 17.95
C ASP A 186 5.71 7.70 17.25
N GLU A 187 6.30 8.77 16.71
CA GLU A 187 5.63 9.84 15.99
C GLU A 187 5.25 9.48 14.55
N THR A 188 5.63 8.28 14.05
CA THR A 188 5.30 7.86 12.70
C THR A 188 3.79 7.74 12.51
N ILE A 189 3.25 8.48 11.55
CA ILE A 189 1.85 8.42 11.16
C ILE A 189 1.66 7.25 10.20
N VAL A 190 0.69 6.39 10.49
CA VAL A 190 0.34 5.23 9.67
C VAL A 190 -0.85 5.54 8.80
N TYR A 191 -0.70 5.36 7.51
CA TYR A 191 -1.70 5.51 6.46
C TYR A 191 -2.08 4.13 5.91
N PRO A 192 -3.14 3.49 6.42
CA PRO A 192 -3.52 2.13 6.05
C PRO A 192 -4.29 2.05 4.73
N GLY A 193 -4.37 0.85 4.16
CA GLY A 193 -5.20 0.56 2.98
C GLY A 193 -6.68 0.77 3.23
N HIS A 194 -7.16 0.53 4.45
CA HIS A 194 -8.56 0.76 4.84
C HIS A 194 -8.67 1.57 6.14
N GLY A 195 -9.81 2.24 6.31
CA GLY A 195 -10.16 2.92 7.55
C GLY A 195 -9.42 4.23 7.81
N LYS A 196 -9.18 4.53 9.09
CA LYS A 196 -8.56 5.78 9.54
C LYS A 196 -7.07 5.60 9.77
N SER A 197 -6.31 6.68 9.61
CA SER A 197 -4.92 6.74 10.02
C SER A 197 -4.77 6.56 11.54
N THR A 198 -3.57 6.13 11.95
CA THR A 198 -3.16 5.97 13.35
C THR A 198 -1.69 6.43 13.51
N MET A 199 -1.09 6.17 14.65
CA MET A 199 0.33 6.43 14.90
C MET A 199 0.97 5.21 15.56
N ILE A 200 2.25 5.00 15.30
CA ILE A 200 2.98 3.86 15.88
C ILE A 200 2.86 3.84 17.41
N LYS A 201 2.96 4.98 18.08
CA LYS A 201 2.79 5.05 19.55
C LYS A 201 1.42 4.59 20.05
N GLU A 202 0.36 4.76 19.25
CA GLU A 202 -1.01 4.35 19.62
C GLU A 202 -1.18 2.83 19.49
N GLU A 203 -0.48 2.23 18.54
CA GLU A 203 -0.56 0.80 18.25
C GLU A 203 0.40 -0.06 19.11
N LYS A 204 1.58 0.47 19.47
CA LYS A 204 2.61 -0.25 20.28
C LYS A 204 2.07 -1.01 21.49
N PRO A 205 1.21 -0.43 22.36
CA PRO A 205 0.74 -1.15 23.54
C PRO A 205 0.01 -2.44 23.21
N ILE A 206 -0.78 -2.44 22.12
CA ILE A 206 -1.56 -3.60 21.68
C ILE A 206 -0.62 -4.73 21.22
N TYR A 207 0.33 -4.40 20.35
CA TYR A 207 1.18 -5.39 19.71
C TYR A 207 2.33 -5.87 20.58
N LEU A 208 2.85 -5.04 21.51
CA LEU A 208 3.85 -5.48 22.50
C LEU A 208 3.26 -6.46 23.52
N GLU A 209 1.97 -6.40 23.81
CA GLU A 209 1.30 -7.42 24.62
C GLU A 209 1.10 -8.74 23.87
N LEU A 210 0.77 -8.66 22.57
CA LEU A 210 0.66 -9.84 21.71
C LEU A 210 1.99 -10.60 21.63
N ARG A 211 3.11 -9.88 21.49
CA ARG A 211 4.44 -10.48 21.43
C ARG A 211 4.81 -11.33 22.66
N LYS A 212 4.23 -11.04 23.84
CA LYS A 212 4.48 -11.79 25.09
C LYS A 212 3.70 -13.10 25.17
N LYS A 213 2.71 -13.26 24.33
CA LYS A 213 1.87 -14.46 24.27
C LYS A 213 2.40 -15.34 23.15
N ASP A 214 3.47 -16.11 23.36
CA ASP A 214 3.99 -17.08 22.36
C ASP A 214 2.82 -17.80 21.64
N TYR A 215 2.61 -17.45 20.36
CA TYR A 215 1.59 -18.06 19.50
C TYR A 215 2.16 -19.26 18.73
#